data_d5114e5882679575498d29e3c19b69f1
#
_entry.id   d5114e5882679575498d29e3c19b69f1
#
_cell.length_a   1.000
_cell.length_b   1.000
_cell.length_c   1.000
_cell.angle_alpha   90.00
_cell.angle_beta   90.00
_cell.angle_gamma   90.00
#
_symmetry.space_group_name_H-M   'P 1'
#
loop_
_entity.id
_entity.type
_entity.pdbx_description
1 polymer ?
#
loop_
_entity_poly.entity_id
_entity_poly.type
_entity_poly.pdbx_seq_one_letter_code
_entity_poly.pdbx_strand_id
1 'polypeptide(L)'
;MSQTSSKYLIFQLAGKRFAFDLAQVAEVCELPETWPIPMAPRCYQGAMNFHGTIVAVMDLTLFLGLDITHPPEKTIVLDTRIAALACRVDHVIRIESVNPSEVHAGSHEPLARGYLSLADGNAVLLDAAAIAQRAGETIND
;
A
#
# COMPACT_ATOMS: atom_id res chain seq x y z
N MET A 1 19.75 -21.19 -15.38
CA MET A 1 19.59 -19.81 -14.91
C MET A 1 18.81 -19.80 -13.61
N SER A 2 19.40 -19.26 -12.56
CA SER A 2 18.68 -19.14 -11.29
C SER A 2 17.66 -18.03 -11.36
N GLN A 3 16.45 -18.30 -10.90
CA GLN A 3 15.42 -17.28 -10.76
C GLN A 3 15.74 -16.44 -9.53
N THR A 4 15.73 -15.13 -9.69
CA THR A 4 15.95 -14.21 -8.59
C THR A 4 14.64 -13.95 -7.86
N SER A 5 14.60 -14.27 -6.57
CA SER A 5 13.45 -13.94 -5.74
C SER A 5 13.38 -12.43 -5.52
N SER A 6 12.18 -11.90 -5.50
CA SER A 6 11.90 -10.53 -5.10
C SER A 6 11.29 -10.53 -3.72
N LYS A 7 11.44 -9.43 -3.00
CA LYS A 7 10.85 -9.27 -1.67
C LYS A 7 9.59 -8.45 -1.73
N TYR A 8 8.62 -8.87 -0.94
CA TYR A 8 7.31 -8.22 -0.87
C TYR A 8 6.96 -7.97 0.59
N LEU A 9 6.32 -6.84 0.81
CA LEU A 9 5.76 -6.48 2.11
C LEU A 9 4.32 -7.00 2.14
N ILE A 10 4.04 -7.94 3.02
CA ILE A 10 2.71 -8.55 3.16
C ILE A 10 1.98 -7.83 4.28
N PHE A 11 0.76 -7.37 4.01
CA PHE A 11 -0.04 -6.66 4.99
C PHE A 11 -1.51 -7.03 4.85
N GLN A 12 -2.32 -6.55 5.78
CA GLN A 12 -3.73 -6.93 5.86
C GLN A 12 -4.62 -5.69 5.81
N LEU A 13 -5.69 -5.77 5.03
CA LEU A 13 -6.77 -4.80 4.97
C LEU A 13 -8.08 -5.57 4.96
N ALA A 14 -9.03 -5.17 5.80
CA ALA A 14 -10.38 -5.75 5.81
C ALA A 14 -10.38 -7.28 5.89
N GLY A 15 -9.45 -7.84 6.67
CA GLY A 15 -9.31 -9.28 6.83
C GLY A 15 -8.66 -10.02 5.67
N LYS A 16 -8.23 -9.32 4.63
CA LYS A 16 -7.61 -9.92 3.45
C LYS A 16 -6.15 -9.54 3.36
N ARG A 17 -5.36 -10.38 2.66
CA ARG A 17 -3.93 -10.13 2.48
C ARG A 17 -3.66 -9.40 1.19
N PHE A 18 -2.77 -8.43 1.31
CA PHE A 18 -2.28 -7.63 0.20
C PHE A 18 -0.76 -7.56 0.29
N ALA A 19 -0.14 -7.16 -0.79
CA ALA A 19 1.32 -7.01 -0.84
C ALA A 19 1.71 -5.82 -1.70
N PHE A 20 2.84 -5.21 -1.32
CA PHE A 20 3.58 -4.29 -2.16
C PHE A 20 4.95 -4.89 -2.48
N ASP A 21 5.44 -4.64 -3.68
CA ASP A 21 6.84 -4.87 -3.99
C ASP A 21 7.68 -4.01 -3.04
N LEU A 22 8.60 -4.64 -2.29
CA LEU A 22 9.39 -3.93 -1.30
C LEU A 22 10.23 -2.80 -1.91
N ALA A 23 10.60 -2.91 -3.18
CA ALA A 23 11.31 -1.86 -3.88
C ALA A 23 10.50 -0.57 -4.03
N GLN A 24 9.17 -0.65 -3.86
CA GLN A 24 8.28 0.49 -3.96
C GLN A 24 7.93 1.10 -2.58
N VAL A 25 8.49 0.54 -1.51
CA VAL A 25 8.23 0.98 -0.13
C VAL A 25 9.46 1.67 0.42
N ALA A 26 9.29 2.90 0.91
CA ALA A 26 10.38 3.62 1.57
C ALA A 26 10.52 3.19 3.02
N GLU A 27 9.41 3.07 3.74
CA GLU A 27 9.43 2.79 5.17
C GLU A 27 8.07 2.31 5.65
N VAL A 28 8.08 1.49 6.71
CA VAL A 28 6.89 1.15 7.49
C VAL A 28 7.05 1.83 8.85
N CYS A 29 6.06 2.59 9.26
CA CYS A 29 6.12 3.31 10.52
C CYS A 29 4.80 3.22 11.29
N GLU A 30 4.81 3.72 12.52
CA GLU A 30 3.61 3.85 13.32
C GLU A 30 2.68 4.89 12.70
N LEU A 31 1.47 5.04 13.24
CA LEU A 31 0.54 6.06 12.79
C LEU A 31 1.14 7.44 13.09
N PRO A 32 1.38 8.26 12.06
CA PRO A 32 2.00 9.55 12.28
C PRO A 32 1.00 10.60 12.75
N GLU A 33 1.52 11.66 13.32
CA GLU A 33 0.76 12.89 13.50
C GLU A 33 0.53 13.52 12.14
N THR A 34 -0.70 13.94 11.86
CA THR A 34 -1.07 14.49 10.55
C THR A 34 -1.76 15.85 10.70
N TRP A 35 -1.66 16.66 9.63
CA TRP A 35 -2.38 17.92 9.50
C TRP A 35 -3.47 17.77 8.43
N PRO A 36 -4.65 18.35 8.63
CA PRO A 36 -5.70 18.29 7.60
C PRO A 36 -5.24 18.87 6.26
N ILE A 37 -5.65 18.21 5.18
CA ILE A 37 -5.49 18.73 3.83
C ILE A 37 -6.85 19.33 3.44
N PRO A 38 -6.96 20.66 3.24
CA PRO A 38 -8.25 21.27 2.89
C PRO A 38 -8.84 20.66 1.62
N MET A 39 -10.14 20.35 1.66
CA MET A 39 -10.89 19.84 0.52
C MET A 39 -10.43 18.47 0.00
N ALA A 40 -9.64 17.75 0.76
CA ALA A 40 -9.17 16.42 0.35
C ALA A 40 -10.32 15.41 0.40
N PRO A 41 -10.28 14.36 -0.46
CA PRO A 41 -11.25 13.27 -0.40
C PRO A 41 -11.25 12.57 0.97
N ARG A 42 -12.36 11.90 1.28
CA ARG A 42 -12.60 11.31 2.60
C ARG A 42 -11.53 10.27 3.00
N CYS A 43 -10.91 9.59 2.05
CA CYS A 43 -9.89 8.58 2.36
C CYS A 43 -8.59 9.19 2.89
N TYR A 44 -8.37 10.50 2.74
CA TYR A 44 -7.16 11.15 3.24
C TYR A 44 -7.29 11.49 4.71
N GLN A 45 -6.26 11.15 5.47
CA GLN A 45 -6.15 11.48 6.90
C GLN A 45 -5.51 12.84 7.09
N GLY A 46 -4.71 13.29 6.15
CA GLY A 46 -3.99 14.55 6.22
C GLY A 46 -2.61 14.42 5.61
N ALA A 47 -1.75 15.36 5.96
CA ALA A 47 -0.35 15.36 5.54
C ALA A 47 0.55 15.14 6.75
N MET A 48 1.72 14.56 6.51
CA MET A 48 2.73 14.37 7.55
C MET A 48 4.09 14.84 7.06
N ASN A 49 5.00 15.08 8.00
CA ASN A 49 6.39 15.34 7.70
C ASN A 49 7.15 14.01 7.75
N PHE A 50 7.69 13.60 6.62
CA PHE A 50 8.51 12.39 6.52
C PHE A 50 9.93 12.80 6.14
N HIS A 51 10.81 12.87 7.14
CA HIS A 51 12.22 13.24 6.95
C HIS A 51 12.38 14.55 6.16
N GLY A 52 11.57 15.54 6.47
CA GLY A 52 11.62 16.85 5.82
C GLY A 52 10.76 16.98 4.56
N THR A 53 10.12 15.89 4.11
CA THR A 53 9.23 15.91 2.95
C THR A 53 7.79 15.85 3.42
N ILE A 54 6.93 16.67 2.83
CA ILE A 54 5.50 16.63 3.11
C ILE A 54 4.88 15.50 2.30
N VAL A 55 4.24 14.57 2.99
CA VAL A 55 3.67 13.35 2.39
C VAL A 55 2.19 13.29 2.74
N ALA A 56 1.33 13.04 1.75
CA ALA A 56 -0.09 12.82 1.99
C ALA A 56 -0.30 11.43 2.61
N VAL A 57 -1.18 11.33 3.60
CA VAL A 57 -1.49 10.08 4.29
C VAL A 57 -2.94 9.73 4.00
N MET A 58 -3.18 8.56 3.43
CA MET A 58 -4.53 8.09 3.17
C MET A 58 -4.81 6.75 3.83
N ASP A 59 -6.08 6.48 4.07
CA ASP A 59 -6.55 5.18 4.54
C ASP A 59 -6.73 4.28 3.31
N LEU A 60 -5.88 3.26 3.18
CA LEU A 60 -5.90 2.41 1.99
C LEU A 60 -7.18 1.58 1.91
N THR A 61 -7.74 1.17 3.05
CA THR A 61 -9.01 0.44 3.08
C THR A 61 -10.13 1.26 2.44
N LEU A 62 -10.25 2.52 2.84
CA LEU A 62 -11.25 3.43 2.27
C LEU A 62 -10.96 3.71 0.79
N PHE A 63 -9.70 3.92 0.45
CA PHE A 63 -9.31 4.24 -0.93
C PHE A 63 -9.69 3.11 -1.89
N LEU A 64 -9.51 1.86 -1.47
CA LEU A 64 -9.86 0.69 -2.28
C LEU A 64 -11.35 0.34 -2.23
N GLY A 65 -12.15 1.06 -1.44
CA GLY A 65 -13.57 0.80 -1.31
C GLY A 65 -13.90 -0.44 -0.51
N LEU A 66 -13.01 -0.85 0.38
CA LEU A 66 -13.22 -2.00 1.24
C LEU A 66 -13.90 -1.58 2.54
N ASP A 67 -14.54 -2.55 3.22
CA ASP A 67 -15.17 -2.29 4.50
C ASP A 67 -14.14 -2.22 5.62
N ILE A 68 -14.28 -1.21 6.49
CA ILE A 68 -13.39 -1.07 7.65
C ILE A 68 -13.82 -2.10 8.68
N THR A 69 -12.93 -3.05 8.99
CA THR A 69 -13.16 -4.08 10.00
C THR A 69 -12.33 -3.85 11.26
N HIS A 70 -11.23 -3.12 11.14
CA HIS A 70 -10.31 -2.80 12.23
C HIS A 70 -9.78 -1.38 12.05
N PRO A 71 -9.41 -0.70 13.15
CA PRO A 71 -8.69 0.56 13.00
C PRO A 71 -7.30 0.30 12.42
N PRO A 72 -6.79 1.21 11.58
CA PRO A 72 -5.44 1.04 11.04
C PRO A 72 -4.39 1.12 12.16
N GLU A 73 -3.31 0.35 12.03
CA GLU A 73 -2.25 0.29 13.04
C GLU A 73 -0.89 0.73 12.53
N LYS A 74 -0.66 0.66 11.21
CA LYS A 74 0.63 0.98 10.62
C LYS A 74 0.47 1.86 9.40
N THR A 75 1.56 2.49 9.02
CA THR A 75 1.63 3.34 7.83
C THR A 75 2.75 2.84 6.93
N ILE A 76 2.44 2.63 5.66
CA ILE A 76 3.41 2.27 4.64
C ILE A 76 3.68 3.51 3.81
N VAL A 77 4.92 4.00 3.85
CA VAL A 77 5.33 5.16 3.06
C VAL A 77 5.88 4.66 1.74
N LEU A 78 5.33 5.12 0.64
CA LEU A 78 5.81 4.73 -0.68
C LEU A 78 7.13 5.42 -1.00
N ASP A 79 7.92 4.79 -1.88
CA ASP A 79 9.16 5.39 -2.36
C ASP A 79 8.83 6.75 -2.99
N THR A 80 9.58 7.78 -2.63
CA THR A 80 9.34 9.15 -3.10
C THR A 80 9.49 9.30 -4.61
N ARG A 81 10.20 8.38 -5.26
CA ARG A 81 10.29 8.36 -6.73
C ARG A 81 8.94 8.00 -7.36
N ILE A 82 8.05 7.36 -6.62
CA ILE A 82 6.70 7.05 -7.08
C ILE A 82 5.77 8.22 -6.77
N ALA A 83 5.70 8.60 -5.49
CA ALA A 83 4.85 9.71 -5.05
C ALA A 83 5.13 10.03 -3.60
N ALA A 84 4.80 11.27 -3.19
CA ALA A 84 4.82 11.66 -1.79
C ALA A 84 3.51 11.22 -1.14
N LEU A 85 3.38 9.91 -0.94
CA LEU A 85 2.14 9.27 -0.48
C LEU A 85 2.43 8.17 0.52
N ALA A 86 1.63 8.09 1.55
CA ALA A 86 1.67 7.03 2.55
C ALA A 86 0.28 6.44 2.74
N CYS A 87 0.23 5.16 3.05
CA CYS A 87 -1.00 4.39 3.18
C CYS A 87 -1.12 3.80 4.56
N ARG A 88 -2.19 4.12 5.29
CA ARG A 88 -2.50 3.47 6.56
C ARG A 88 -3.12 2.11 6.28
N VAL A 89 -2.64 1.09 6.99
CA VAL A 89 -3.10 -0.30 6.82
C VAL A 89 -3.45 -0.90 8.18
N ASP A 90 -4.23 -1.99 8.17
CA ASP A 90 -4.66 -2.63 9.42
C ASP A 90 -3.48 -3.27 10.15
N HIS A 91 -2.73 -4.12 9.44
CA HIS A 91 -1.57 -4.83 10.01
C HIS A 91 -0.51 -4.99 8.95
N VAL A 92 0.75 -4.92 9.36
CA VAL A 92 1.87 -5.39 8.55
C VAL A 92 2.24 -6.77 9.07
N ILE A 93 2.21 -7.77 8.19
CA ILE A 93 2.41 -9.16 8.58
C ILE A 93 3.88 -9.53 8.56
N ARG A 94 4.54 -9.38 7.40
CA ARG A 94 5.95 -9.74 7.25
C ARG A 94 6.49 -9.29 5.89
N ILE A 95 7.81 -9.40 5.75
CA ILE A 95 8.48 -9.31 4.45
C ILE A 95 8.79 -10.73 4.03
N GLU A 96 8.48 -11.07 2.78
CA GLU A 96 8.69 -12.42 2.26
C GLU A 96 9.36 -12.38 0.90
N SER A 97 10.32 -13.29 0.70
CA SER A 97 10.95 -13.50 -0.61
C SER A 97 10.06 -14.46 -1.41
N VAL A 98 9.73 -14.07 -2.62
CA VAL A 98 8.82 -14.84 -3.48
C VAL A 98 9.48 -15.06 -4.83
N ASN A 99 9.46 -16.30 -5.31
CA ASN A 99 9.98 -16.65 -6.63
C ASN A 99 9.06 -16.13 -7.73
N PRO A 100 9.60 -15.76 -8.90
CA PRO A 100 8.75 -15.31 -10.01
C PRO A 100 7.66 -16.30 -10.40
N SER A 101 7.89 -17.60 -10.21
CA SER A 101 6.89 -18.64 -10.50
C SER A 101 5.65 -18.57 -9.60
N GLU A 102 5.76 -17.89 -8.46
CA GLU A 102 4.68 -17.74 -7.49
C GLU A 102 3.98 -16.37 -7.58
N VAL A 103 4.36 -15.58 -8.58
CA VAL A 103 3.72 -14.31 -8.89
C VAL A 103 2.82 -14.52 -10.09
N HIS A 104 1.51 -14.32 -9.90
CA HIS A 104 0.50 -14.61 -10.93
C HIS A 104 -0.18 -13.34 -11.38
N ALA A 105 -0.43 -13.22 -12.69
CA ALA A 105 -1.19 -12.13 -13.25
C ALA A 105 -2.69 -12.35 -13.01
N GLY A 106 -3.45 -11.26 -12.99
CA GLY A 106 -4.89 -11.31 -12.85
C GLY A 106 -5.36 -11.09 -11.42
N SER A 107 -6.34 -10.23 -11.26
CA SER A 107 -6.95 -9.93 -9.97
C SER A 107 -8.25 -9.21 -10.23
N HIS A 108 -9.21 -9.34 -9.31
CA HIS A 108 -10.46 -8.58 -9.33
C HIS A 108 -10.26 -7.15 -8.79
N GLU A 109 -9.14 -6.89 -8.11
CA GLU A 109 -8.83 -5.56 -7.62
C GLU A 109 -8.26 -4.70 -8.75
N PRO A 110 -8.92 -3.56 -9.11
CA PRO A 110 -8.50 -2.75 -10.27
C PRO A 110 -7.08 -2.19 -10.16
N LEU A 111 -6.58 -1.99 -8.94
CA LEU A 111 -5.25 -1.41 -8.72
C LEU A 111 -4.20 -2.48 -8.42
N ALA A 112 -4.49 -3.73 -8.73
CA ALA A 112 -3.58 -4.84 -8.52
C ALA A 112 -2.88 -5.25 -9.82
N ARG A 113 -1.65 -5.73 -9.66
CA ARG A 113 -0.88 -6.33 -10.76
C ARG A 113 -1.15 -7.83 -10.88
N GLY A 114 -1.70 -8.42 -9.82
CA GLY A 114 -1.92 -9.86 -9.74
C GLY A 114 -1.98 -10.33 -8.32
N TYR A 115 -1.47 -11.51 -8.06
CA TYR A 115 -1.44 -12.05 -6.69
C TYR A 115 -0.20 -12.93 -6.47
N LEU A 116 0.15 -13.11 -5.21
CA LEU A 116 1.24 -13.97 -4.79
C LEU A 116 0.66 -15.25 -4.19
N SER A 117 1.24 -16.40 -4.55
CA SER A 117 0.94 -17.67 -3.89
C SER A 117 1.91 -17.84 -2.73
N LEU A 118 1.38 -17.77 -1.50
CA LEU A 118 2.17 -17.94 -0.30
C LEU A 118 1.81 -19.26 0.37
N ALA A 119 2.67 -19.76 1.26
CA ALA A 119 2.46 -21.04 1.94
C ALA A 119 1.15 -21.04 2.75
N ASP A 120 0.75 -19.89 3.28
CA ASP A 120 -0.43 -19.75 4.13
C ASP A 120 -1.61 -19.03 3.45
N GLY A 121 -1.58 -18.94 2.12
CA GLY A 121 -2.67 -18.35 1.33
C GLY A 121 -2.18 -17.31 0.35
N ASN A 122 -3.09 -16.79 -0.46
CA ASN A 122 -2.75 -15.80 -1.48
C ASN A 122 -2.78 -14.39 -0.93
N ALA A 123 -1.96 -13.52 -1.51
CA ALA A 123 -1.99 -12.07 -1.25
C ALA A 123 -2.16 -11.33 -2.57
N VAL A 124 -3.03 -10.33 -2.58
CA VAL A 124 -3.25 -9.48 -3.76
C VAL A 124 -2.05 -8.54 -3.88
N LEU A 125 -1.36 -8.60 -5.02
CA LEU A 125 -0.21 -7.74 -5.28
C LEU A 125 -0.70 -6.41 -5.86
N LEU A 126 -0.67 -5.37 -5.03
CA LEU A 126 -1.10 -4.04 -5.43
C LEU A 126 0.00 -3.34 -6.25
N ASP A 127 -0.42 -2.48 -7.15
CA ASP A 127 0.47 -1.66 -7.96
C ASP A 127 0.57 -0.27 -7.31
N ALA A 128 1.70 -0.01 -6.64
CA ALA A 128 1.90 1.26 -5.94
C ALA A 128 1.86 2.45 -6.89
N ALA A 129 2.40 2.31 -8.10
CA ALA A 129 2.38 3.39 -9.08
C ALA A 129 0.95 3.68 -9.55
N ALA A 130 0.14 2.65 -9.77
CA ALA A 130 -1.27 2.82 -10.15
C ALA A 130 -2.07 3.47 -9.04
N ILE A 131 -1.82 3.10 -7.78
CA ILE A 131 -2.45 3.71 -6.61
C ILE A 131 -2.10 5.21 -6.55
N ALA A 132 -0.82 5.54 -6.71
CA ALA A 132 -0.35 6.92 -6.67
C ALA A 132 -0.98 7.76 -7.79
N GLN A 133 -1.09 7.21 -8.98
CA GLN A 133 -1.72 7.89 -10.10
C GLN A 133 -3.20 8.17 -9.82
N ARG A 134 -3.93 7.17 -9.35
CA ARG A 134 -5.34 7.32 -9.00
C ARG A 134 -5.53 8.32 -7.86
N ALA A 135 -4.67 8.28 -6.86
CA ALA A 135 -4.72 9.21 -5.74
C ALA A 135 -4.51 10.66 -6.20
N GLY A 136 -3.56 10.88 -7.12
CA GLY A 136 -3.31 12.19 -7.69
C GLY A 136 -4.52 12.73 -8.46
N GLU A 137 -5.19 11.88 -9.22
CA GLU A 137 -6.40 12.25 -9.96
C GLU A 137 -7.51 12.69 -9.02
N THR A 138 -7.71 12.00 -7.88
CA THR A 138 -8.78 12.35 -6.94
C THR A 138 -8.52 13.64 -6.19
N ILE A 139 -7.25 14.00 -5.95
CA ILE A 139 -6.91 15.26 -5.28
C ILE A 139 -7.08 16.45 -6.23
N ASN A 140 -6.77 16.25 -7.51
CA ASN A 140 -6.77 17.33 -8.49
C ASN A 140 -8.12 17.59 -9.14
N ASP A 141 -9.11 16.81 -8.83
CA ASP A 141 -10.48 17.00 -9.37
C ASP A 141 -11.21 18.17 -8.73
#